data_edcef9ce66fc92f09e1cf7466a306924
#
_entry.id   edcef9ce66fc92f09e1cf7466a306924
#
_cell.length_a   1.000
_cell.length_b   1.000
_cell.length_c   1.000
_cell.angle_alpha   90.00
_cell.angle_beta   90.00
_cell.angle_gamma   90.00
#
_symmetry.space_group_name_H-M   'P 1'
#
loop_
_entity.id
_entity.type
_entity.pdbx_description
1 polymer ?
#
loop_
_entity_poly.entity_id
_entity_poly.type
_entity_poly.pdbx_seq_one_letter_code
_entity_poly.pdbx_strand_id
1 'polypeptide(L)'
;MAARPRQTEAGFTRTVLDLAALYRWRTLHLRPALTRGGQWLTAVAGDGVGWPDLLCLRGPRVVVAELKVGRNQTTAEQDDWLAAWRLVPAAEVFVWRPTDWPEILRVLQPEGG
;
A
#
# COMPACT_ATOMS: atom_id res chain seq x y z
N MET A 1 -7.63 -16.35 -27.37
CA MET A 1 -6.67 -15.85 -26.40
C MET A 1 -7.31 -15.84 -25.02
N ALA A 2 -6.72 -16.54 -24.07
CA ALA A 2 -7.28 -16.58 -22.72
C ALA A 2 -7.13 -15.20 -22.05
N ALA A 3 -8.20 -14.71 -21.41
CA ALA A 3 -8.12 -13.49 -20.64
C ALA A 3 -7.23 -13.72 -19.41
N ARG A 4 -6.41 -12.73 -19.07
CA ARG A 4 -5.64 -12.80 -17.84
C ARG A 4 -6.59 -12.74 -16.65
N PRO A 5 -6.36 -13.56 -15.59
CA PRO A 5 -7.15 -13.42 -14.38
C PRO A 5 -7.08 -12.00 -13.85
N ARG A 6 -8.18 -11.52 -13.29
CA ARG A 6 -8.16 -10.23 -12.60
C ARG A 6 -7.21 -10.29 -11.43
N GLN A 7 -6.38 -9.25 -11.30
CA GLN A 7 -5.56 -9.07 -10.13
C GLN A 7 -6.46 -8.81 -8.92
N THR A 8 -6.36 -9.66 -7.90
CA THR A 8 -7.05 -9.42 -6.64
C THR A 8 -6.27 -8.42 -5.79
N GLU A 9 -6.96 -7.78 -4.84
CA GLU A 9 -6.29 -6.89 -3.90
C GLU A 9 -5.22 -7.63 -3.11
N ALA A 10 -5.54 -8.82 -2.58
CA ALA A 10 -4.58 -9.64 -1.84
C ALA A 10 -3.39 -10.04 -2.72
N GLY A 11 -3.62 -10.42 -3.97
CA GLY A 11 -2.57 -10.78 -4.90
C GLY A 11 -1.67 -9.60 -5.25
N PHE A 12 -2.27 -8.44 -5.48
CA PHE A 12 -1.51 -7.22 -5.76
C PHE A 12 -0.66 -6.81 -4.55
N THR A 13 -1.25 -6.81 -3.36
CA THR A 13 -0.52 -6.52 -2.11
C THR A 13 0.67 -7.45 -1.94
N ARG A 14 0.47 -8.75 -2.17
CA ARG A 14 1.55 -9.74 -2.06
C ARG A 14 2.68 -9.43 -3.05
N THR A 15 2.34 -9.10 -4.27
CA THR A 15 3.32 -8.76 -5.30
C THR A 15 4.16 -7.55 -4.89
N VAL A 16 3.51 -6.51 -4.36
CA VAL A 16 4.21 -5.31 -3.91
C VAL A 16 5.10 -5.61 -2.70
N LEU A 17 4.59 -6.37 -1.73
CA LEU A 17 5.36 -6.74 -0.53
C LEU A 17 6.58 -7.59 -0.91
N ASP A 18 6.43 -8.53 -1.84
CA ASP A 18 7.54 -9.37 -2.29
C ASP A 18 8.62 -8.53 -2.97
N LEU A 19 8.23 -7.56 -3.78
CA LEU A 19 9.16 -6.64 -4.42
C LEU A 19 9.90 -5.78 -3.37
N ALA A 20 9.17 -5.24 -2.42
CA ALA A 20 9.76 -4.43 -1.35
C ALA A 20 10.78 -5.24 -0.55
N ALA A 21 10.44 -6.49 -0.21
CA ALA A 21 11.36 -7.38 0.50
C ALA A 21 12.62 -7.67 -0.32
N LEU A 22 12.47 -7.90 -1.62
CA LEU A 22 13.59 -8.13 -2.52
C LEU A 22 14.58 -6.96 -2.49
N TYR A 23 14.07 -5.73 -2.40
CA TYR A 23 14.89 -4.52 -2.36
C TYR A 23 15.18 -4.05 -0.93
N ARG A 24 14.94 -4.91 0.05
CA ARG A 24 15.32 -4.72 1.46
C ARG A 24 14.60 -3.58 2.16
N TRP A 25 13.37 -3.31 1.77
CA TRP A 25 12.51 -2.40 2.51
C TRP A 25 11.94 -3.10 3.74
N ARG A 26 11.85 -2.39 4.85
CA ARG A 26 11.04 -2.82 5.99
C ARG A 26 9.62 -2.37 5.72
N THR A 27 8.66 -3.27 5.90
CA THR A 27 7.27 -2.99 5.53
C THR A 27 6.33 -3.23 6.70
N LEU A 28 5.27 -2.42 6.74
CA LEU A 28 4.12 -2.65 7.59
C LEU A 28 2.89 -2.63 6.70
N HIS A 29 2.10 -3.69 6.76
CA HIS A 29 0.82 -3.80 6.06
C HIS A 29 -0.24 -4.15 7.09
N LEU A 30 -1.24 -3.27 7.24
CA LEU A 30 -2.36 -3.52 8.14
C LEU A 30 -3.42 -4.33 7.42
N ARG A 31 -3.79 -5.47 8.00
CA ARG A 31 -4.73 -6.41 7.42
C ARG A 31 -6.00 -6.46 8.25
N PRO A 32 -7.19 -6.31 7.64
CA PRO A 32 -8.43 -6.59 8.34
C PRO A 32 -8.46 -8.05 8.77
N ALA A 33 -8.96 -8.31 9.97
CA ALA A 33 -9.17 -9.66 10.49
C ALA A 33 -10.65 -9.97 10.55
N LEU A 34 -11.02 -11.21 10.24
CA LEU A 34 -12.41 -11.67 10.35
C LEU A 34 -12.74 -11.90 11.81
N THR A 35 -13.79 -11.26 12.31
CA THR A 35 -14.29 -11.46 13.68
C THR A 35 -15.18 -12.69 13.75
N ARG A 36 -15.48 -13.12 14.99
CA ARG A 36 -16.42 -14.21 15.21
C ARG A 36 -17.81 -13.92 14.66
N GLY A 37 -18.21 -12.63 14.61
CA GLY A 37 -19.48 -12.21 14.04
C GLY A 37 -19.49 -12.09 12.52
N GLY A 38 -18.39 -12.47 11.84
CA GLY A 38 -18.31 -12.42 10.40
C GLY A 38 -17.94 -11.04 9.82
N GLN A 39 -17.49 -10.11 10.66
CA GLN A 39 -17.09 -8.78 10.20
C GLN A 39 -15.59 -8.69 9.99
N TRP A 40 -15.20 -7.96 8.95
CA TRP A 40 -13.80 -7.65 8.71
C TRP A 40 -13.44 -6.36 9.43
N LEU A 41 -12.54 -6.47 10.44
CA LEU A 41 -12.11 -5.32 11.22
C LEU A 41 -10.59 -5.28 11.31
N THR A 42 -10.04 -4.07 11.27
CA THR A 42 -8.64 -3.82 11.60
C THR A 42 -8.61 -3.21 13.00
N ALA A 43 -7.94 -3.90 13.94
CA ALA A 43 -7.83 -3.41 15.30
C ALA A 43 -6.77 -2.30 15.33
N VAL A 44 -7.23 -1.05 15.45
CA VAL A 44 -6.36 0.12 15.56
C VAL A 44 -6.86 1.00 16.70
N ALA A 45 -5.95 1.78 17.26
CA ALA A 45 -6.27 2.79 18.27
C ALA A 45 -6.09 4.19 17.65
N GLY A 46 -6.72 5.18 18.27
CA GLY A 46 -6.63 6.57 17.78
C GLY A 46 -7.41 6.74 16.47
N ASP A 47 -6.86 7.56 15.58
CA ASP A 47 -7.51 7.93 14.32
C ASP A 47 -7.18 6.95 13.19
N GLY A 48 -7.07 5.66 13.50
CA GLY A 48 -6.56 4.66 12.54
C GLY A 48 -7.46 4.35 11.35
N VAL A 49 -8.70 4.83 11.33
CA VAL A 49 -9.60 4.61 10.19
C VAL A 49 -9.01 5.30 8.96
N GLY A 50 -8.86 4.54 7.87
CA GLY A 50 -8.30 5.07 6.62
C GLY A 50 -6.78 5.08 6.56
N TRP A 51 -6.07 4.56 7.56
CA TRP A 51 -4.61 4.44 7.53
C TRP A 51 -4.19 3.73 6.24
N PRO A 52 -3.12 4.23 5.56
CA PRO A 52 -2.66 3.62 4.31
C PRO A 52 -2.29 2.15 4.45
N ASP A 53 -2.50 1.39 3.39
CA ASP A 53 -2.25 -0.06 3.39
C ASP A 53 -0.81 -0.43 3.69
N LEU A 54 0.14 0.37 3.21
CA LEU A 54 1.53 0.00 3.18
C LEU A 54 2.42 1.14 3.64
N LEU A 55 3.28 0.86 4.60
CA LEU A 55 4.36 1.75 5.01
C LEU A 55 5.68 1.03 4.79
N CYS A 56 6.59 1.65 4.05
CA CYS A 56 7.90 1.08 3.76
C CYS A 56 9.00 2.02 4.22
N LEU A 57 10.02 1.45 4.88
CA LEU A 57 11.19 2.20 5.33
C LEU A 57 12.46 1.55 4.80
N ARG A 58 13.33 2.36 4.23
CA ARG A 58 14.69 1.94 3.86
C ARG A 58 15.64 3.10 4.00
N GLY A 59 16.58 3.02 4.96
CA GLY A 59 17.45 4.13 5.30
C GLY A 59 16.62 5.37 5.67
N PRO A 60 16.89 6.54 5.06
CA PRO A 60 16.11 7.74 5.34
C PRO A 60 14.81 7.83 4.54
N ARG A 61 14.51 6.86 3.68
CA ARG A 61 13.34 6.91 2.81
C ARG A 61 12.11 6.32 3.49
N VAL A 62 10.99 7.01 3.33
CA VAL A 62 9.66 6.59 3.77
C VAL A 62 8.75 6.57 2.55
N VAL A 63 8.16 5.43 2.25
CA VAL A 63 7.14 5.28 1.22
C VAL A 63 5.83 4.90 1.87
N VAL A 64 4.78 5.64 1.56
CA VAL A 64 3.42 5.39 2.07
C VAL A 64 2.52 5.17 0.86
N ALA A 65 1.86 4.03 0.80
CA ALA A 65 1.06 3.69 -0.37
C ALA A 65 -0.29 3.10 0.01
N GLU A 66 -1.32 3.55 -0.67
CA GLU A 66 -2.63 2.92 -0.70
C GLU A 66 -2.67 2.03 -1.94
N LEU A 67 -3.11 0.78 -1.78
CA LEU A 67 -3.14 -0.20 -2.87
C LEU A 67 -4.60 -0.44 -3.29
N LYS A 68 -4.90 -0.24 -4.56
CA LYS A 68 -6.25 -0.38 -5.11
C LYS A 68 -6.22 -1.25 -6.36
N VAL A 69 -7.27 -2.03 -6.56
CA VAL A 69 -7.43 -2.86 -7.76
C VAL A 69 -8.76 -2.55 -8.44
N GLY A 70 -8.84 -2.84 -9.73
CA GLY A 70 -10.06 -2.63 -10.50
C GLY A 70 -10.53 -1.19 -10.46
N ARG A 71 -11.81 -0.99 -10.15
CA ARG A 71 -12.44 0.33 -10.09
C ARG A 71 -12.56 0.88 -8.66
N ASN A 72 -11.96 0.21 -7.69
CA ASN A 72 -12.03 0.66 -6.30
C ASN A 72 -11.39 2.03 -6.15
N GLN A 73 -12.06 2.89 -5.41
CA GLN A 73 -11.60 4.26 -5.14
C GLN A 73 -11.18 4.39 -3.69
N THR A 74 -10.35 5.38 -3.42
CA THR A 74 -10.02 5.73 -2.04
C THR A 74 -11.26 6.28 -1.34
N THR A 75 -11.34 6.06 -0.02
CA THR A 75 -12.39 6.66 0.81
C THR A 75 -11.96 8.05 1.27
N ALA A 76 -12.91 8.82 1.82
CA ALA A 76 -12.60 10.14 2.38
C ALA A 76 -11.57 10.03 3.50
N GLU A 77 -11.67 9.02 4.36
CA GLU A 77 -10.73 8.80 5.46
C GLU A 77 -9.33 8.45 4.93
N GLN A 78 -9.25 7.64 3.87
CA GLN A 78 -7.98 7.35 3.23
C GLN A 78 -7.36 8.59 2.61
N ASP A 79 -8.15 9.41 1.96
CA ASP A 79 -7.69 10.66 1.36
C ASP A 79 -7.15 11.61 2.43
N ASP A 80 -7.81 11.69 3.58
CA ASP A 80 -7.35 12.53 4.70
C ASP A 80 -5.98 12.08 5.21
N TRP A 81 -5.77 10.78 5.38
CA TRP A 81 -4.47 10.24 5.80
C TRP A 81 -3.39 10.49 4.75
N LEU A 82 -3.70 10.29 3.47
CA LEU A 82 -2.74 10.55 2.39
C LEU A 82 -2.36 12.03 2.35
N ALA A 83 -3.33 12.93 2.53
CA ALA A 83 -3.07 14.37 2.61
C ALA A 83 -2.16 14.72 3.78
N ALA A 84 -2.41 14.12 4.95
CA ALA A 84 -1.57 14.33 6.13
C ALA A 84 -0.12 13.86 5.88
N TRP A 85 0.06 12.69 5.28
CA TRP A 85 1.38 12.18 4.94
C TRP A 85 2.10 13.07 3.92
N ARG A 86 1.37 13.66 2.96
CA ARG A 86 1.97 14.56 1.97
C ARG A 86 2.55 15.83 2.57
N LEU A 87 2.18 16.17 3.78
CA LEU A 87 2.76 17.30 4.51
C LEU A 87 4.12 16.96 5.15
N VAL A 88 4.48 15.68 5.21
CA VAL A 88 5.77 15.24 5.76
C VAL A 88 6.79 15.26 4.63
N PRO A 89 7.81 16.14 4.69
CA PRO A 89 8.72 16.34 3.54
C PRO A 89 9.45 15.08 3.09
N ALA A 90 9.80 14.19 4.00
CA ALA A 90 10.53 12.97 3.66
C ALA A 90 9.63 11.85 3.13
N ALA A 91 8.32 11.97 3.25
CA ALA A 91 7.40 10.90 2.85
C ALA A 91 7.12 10.96 1.34
N GLU A 92 7.24 9.81 0.69
CA GLU A 92 6.82 9.61 -0.70
C GLU A 92 5.47 8.91 -0.65
N VAL A 93 4.42 9.56 -1.16
CA VAL A 93 3.03 9.14 -0.95
C VAL A 93 2.39 8.77 -2.28
N PHE A 94 1.79 7.58 -2.33
CA PHE A 94 1.23 7.03 -3.56
C PHE A 94 -0.12 6.38 -3.34
N VAL A 95 -0.93 6.38 -4.38
CA VAL A 95 -2.02 5.42 -4.57
C VAL A 95 -1.61 4.56 -5.76
N TRP A 96 -1.39 3.28 -5.51
CA TRP A 96 -0.89 2.38 -6.55
C TRP A 96 -1.95 1.37 -6.98
N ARG A 97 -2.00 1.16 -8.28
CA ARG A 97 -2.81 0.14 -8.94
C ARG A 97 -1.90 -0.80 -9.72
N PRO A 98 -2.34 -2.00 -10.09
CA PRO A 98 -1.49 -2.91 -10.88
C PRO A 98 -0.92 -2.29 -12.15
N THR A 99 -1.66 -1.35 -12.77
CA THR A 99 -1.19 -0.64 -13.96
C THR A 99 -0.03 0.30 -13.68
N ASP A 100 0.23 0.63 -12.41
CA ASP A 100 1.34 1.49 -11.99
C ASP A 100 2.64 0.71 -11.76
N TRP A 101 2.70 -0.55 -12.17
CA TRP A 101 3.85 -1.42 -11.92
C TRP A 101 5.18 -0.81 -12.32
N PRO A 102 5.33 -0.16 -13.49
CA PRO A 102 6.59 0.50 -13.83
C PRO A 102 7.02 1.56 -12.81
N GLU A 103 6.09 2.35 -12.29
CA GLU A 103 6.38 3.32 -11.24
C GLU A 103 6.77 2.65 -9.94
N ILE A 104 6.03 1.60 -9.54
CA ILE A 104 6.31 0.84 -8.32
C ILE A 104 7.73 0.30 -8.35
N LEU A 105 8.14 -0.30 -9.47
CA LEU A 105 9.51 -0.77 -9.67
C LEU A 105 10.52 0.35 -9.51
N ARG A 106 10.28 1.47 -10.16
CA ARG A 106 11.19 2.62 -10.13
C ARG A 106 11.36 3.18 -8.72
N VAL A 107 10.26 3.28 -7.98
CA VAL A 107 10.28 3.85 -6.63
C VAL A 107 10.97 2.93 -5.64
N LEU A 108 10.71 1.62 -5.71
CA LEU A 108 11.20 0.66 -4.72
C LEU A 108 12.61 0.14 -5.01
N GLN A 109 13.08 0.18 -6.26
CA GLN A 109 14.41 -0.32 -6.58
C GLN A 109 15.50 0.55 -5.92
N PRO A 110 16.67 -0.04 -5.61
CA PRO A 110 17.76 0.73 -5.03
C PRO A 110 18.25 1.82 -6.00
N GLU A 111 18.55 3.00 -5.44
CA GLU A 111 19.15 4.08 -6.23
C GLU A 111 20.59 3.72 -6.59
N GLY A 112 21.03 4.20 -7.75
CA GLY A 112 22.40 4.01 -8.22
C GLY A 112 22.76 2.58 -8.51
N GLY A 113 21.71 1.74 -8.66
CA GLY A 113 21.86 0.31 -8.88
C GLY A 113 22.63 -0.06 -10.12
#